data_7d6154ff2c1a91a63138e17711902ef8
#
_entry.id   7d6154ff2c1a91a63138e17711902ef8
#
_cell.length_a   1.000
_cell.length_b   1.000
_cell.length_c   1.000
_cell.angle_alpha   90.00
_cell.angle_beta   90.00
_cell.angle_gamma   90.00
#
_symmetry.space_group_name_H-M   'P 1'
#
loop_
_entity.id
_entity.type
_entity.pdbx_description
1 polymer ?
#
loop_
_entity_poly.entity_id
_entity_poly.type
_entity_poly.pdbx_seq_one_letter_code
_entity_poly.pdbx_strand_id
1 'polypeptide(L)'
;MGNNWKITDTLTKVFADEVPDGQGSIRLSTLHRETVSCVIAYFGAADWGRYWKVSVKAPEKIETRLRRVELVPSAYPCHKEQDDNYLRIVPGMYPDLLRDLDTEDDGADKKYLTKEVPGQWRSLWLDVTVDTELAGGDYAIVIETETEDGEKETLKADLHVVDASLPPQKLLHTEWFHSDCLADYYHVKPFSEEHWKILENFIRLYAARGINTILTPVFTPPLDTAVGGERTTVQLLDIRKDGDTYSFDFSKLERWIGICRFAGI
;
A
#
# COMPACT_ATOMS: atom_id res chain seq x y z
N MET A 1 16.62 26.58 14.73
CA MET A 1 15.39 25.81 14.81
C MET A 1 15.61 24.54 13.99
N GLY A 2 15.40 23.37 14.55
CA GLY A 2 15.61 22.12 13.82
C GLY A 2 14.62 22.02 12.67
N ASN A 3 15.06 21.50 11.53
CA ASN A 3 14.22 21.31 10.35
C ASN A 3 13.08 20.34 10.72
N ASN A 4 11.84 20.80 10.70
CA ASN A 4 10.66 20.03 11.07
C ASN A 4 10.25 19.03 9.97
N TRP A 5 10.87 19.11 8.80
CA TRP A 5 10.65 18.22 7.66
C TRP A 5 11.91 17.47 7.31
N LYS A 6 11.79 16.18 7.07
CA LYS A 6 12.88 15.28 6.68
C LYS A 6 12.42 14.32 5.60
N ILE A 7 13.34 13.86 4.76
CA ILE A 7 13.11 12.78 3.82
C ILE A 7 14.05 11.62 4.16
N THR A 8 13.54 10.39 4.10
CA THR A 8 14.26 9.17 4.46
C THR A 8 13.83 8.00 3.58
N ASP A 9 14.48 6.86 3.71
CA ASP A 9 14.13 5.63 3.00
C ASP A 9 12.87 4.95 3.56
N THR A 10 12.40 3.94 2.85
CA THR A 10 11.17 3.20 3.20
C THR A 10 11.37 2.19 4.34
N LEU A 11 12.58 1.90 4.75
CA LEU A 11 12.90 1.01 5.87
C LEU A 11 12.84 1.75 7.22
N THR A 12 12.97 3.07 7.17
CA THR A 12 12.85 3.93 8.37
C THR A 12 11.39 4.07 8.77
N LYS A 13 11.04 3.58 9.94
CA LYS A 13 9.70 3.76 10.52
C LYS A 13 9.62 5.08 11.28
N VAL A 14 8.64 5.91 10.95
CA VAL A 14 8.42 7.20 11.61
C VAL A 14 7.40 7.02 12.73
N PHE A 15 7.89 6.84 13.95
CA PHE A 15 7.06 6.78 15.15
C PHE A 15 6.69 8.18 15.63
N ALA A 16 5.54 8.33 16.27
CA ALA A 16 5.02 9.64 16.68
C ALA A 16 5.89 10.37 17.73
N ASP A 17 6.58 9.62 18.57
CA ASP A 17 7.31 10.02 19.76
C ASP A 17 8.83 9.96 19.62
N GLU A 18 9.32 9.69 18.42
CA GLU A 18 10.74 9.49 18.14
C GLU A 18 11.18 10.31 16.93
N VAL A 19 12.33 10.99 17.06
CA VAL A 19 12.90 11.75 15.95
C VAL A 19 13.44 10.78 14.90
N PRO A 20 12.85 10.72 13.68
CA PRO A 20 13.34 9.82 12.66
C PRO A 20 14.68 10.27 12.10
N ASP A 21 15.47 9.31 11.65
CA ASP A 21 16.60 9.61 10.77
C ASP A 21 16.08 10.22 9.47
N GLY A 22 16.87 11.11 8.88
CA GLY A 22 16.54 11.75 7.61
C GLY A 22 17.14 13.13 7.48
N GLN A 23 17.15 13.61 6.25
CA GLN A 23 17.75 14.89 5.86
C GLN A 23 16.80 15.70 4.98
N GLY A 24 17.26 16.80 4.40
CA GLY A 24 16.50 17.60 3.42
C GLY A 24 16.48 16.98 2.01
N SER A 25 17.29 15.97 1.76
CA SER A 25 17.34 15.27 0.47
C SER A 25 17.65 13.79 0.61
N ILE A 26 17.24 13.02 -0.41
CA ILE A 26 17.53 11.59 -0.54
C ILE A 26 17.98 11.28 -1.96
N ARG A 27 18.77 10.24 -2.13
CA ARG A 27 19.15 9.68 -3.43
C ARG A 27 18.40 8.40 -3.68
N LEU A 28 17.71 8.29 -4.82
CA LEU A 28 16.96 7.13 -5.27
C LEU A 28 17.55 6.63 -6.59
N SER A 29 17.44 5.32 -6.86
CA SER A 29 17.79 4.73 -8.14
C SER A 29 16.69 3.78 -8.58
N THR A 30 16.35 3.79 -9.86
CA THR A 30 15.25 3.01 -10.43
C THR A 30 15.53 2.55 -11.85
N LEU A 31 14.86 1.49 -12.26
CA LEU A 31 14.71 1.04 -13.63
C LEU A 31 13.43 1.63 -14.25
N HIS A 32 13.31 1.59 -15.57
CA HIS A 32 12.01 1.84 -16.22
C HIS A 32 10.97 0.81 -15.76
N ARG A 33 9.71 1.24 -15.60
CA ARG A 33 8.57 0.45 -15.10
C ARG A 33 8.69 0.00 -13.65
N GLU A 34 9.70 0.43 -12.94
CA GLU A 34 9.84 0.21 -11.51
C GLU A 34 9.21 1.37 -10.73
N THR A 35 8.66 1.07 -9.57
CA THR A 35 8.24 2.07 -8.60
C THR A 35 9.21 2.05 -7.43
N VAL A 36 9.87 3.17 -7.17
CA VAL A 36 10.67 3.39 -5.96
C VAL A 36 9.94 4.35 -5.03
N SER A 37 10.23 4.28 -3.76
CA SER A 37 9.51 5.08 -2.77
C SER A 37 10.45 5.69 -1.76
N CYS A 38 9.99 6.77 -1.12
CA CYS A 38 10.64 7.37 0.05
C CYS A 38 9.58 7.86 1.05
N VAL A 39 10.05 8.15 2.25
CA VAL A 39 9.20 8.63 3.35
C VAL A 39 9.55 10.09 3.65
N ILE A 40 8.54 10.92 3.78
CA ILE A 40 8.65 12.33 4.14
C ILE A 40 8.09 12.47 5.55
N ALA A 41 8.96 12.71 6.53
CA ALA A 41 8.59 12.88 7.92
C ALA A 41 8.43 14.38 8.25
N TYR A 42 7.45 14.71 9.07
CA TYR A 42 7.21 16.06 9.55
C TYR A 42 6.77 16.08 11.02
N PHE A 43 7.17 17.13 11.73
CA PHE A 43 6.88 17.30 13.15
C PHE A 43 5.85 18.41 13.37
N GLY A 44 4.84 18.15 14.18
CA GLY A 44 3.86 19.13 14.58
C GLY A 44 4.40 20.05 15.69
N ALA A 45 4.70 21.29 15.31
CA ALA A 45 5.43 22.24 16.17
C ALA A 45 4.58 22.97 17.20
N ALA A 46 3.33 22.67 17.41
CA ALA A 46 2.55 23.16 18.56
C ALA A 46 1.15 23.72 18.31
N ASP A 47 0.76 24.11 17.12
CA ASP A 47 -0.55 24.71 16.92
C ASP A 47 -1.60 23.71 16.44
N TRP A 48 -2.68 23.58 17.20
CA TRP A 48 -3.82 22.77 16.81
C TRP A 48 -4.48 23.32 15.55
N GLY A 49 -4.63 22.42 14.54
CA GLY A 49 -5.35 22.78 13.34
C GLY A 49 -4.51 23.33 12.20
N ARG A 50 -3.20 23.43 12.37
CA ARG A 50 -2.32 23.88 11.31
C ARG A 50 -2.29 22.86 10.16
N TYR A 51 -2.55 23.34 8.97
CA TYR A 51 -2.52 22.53 7.75
C TYR A 51 -1.31 22.89 6.90
N TRP A 52 -0.81 21.87 6.22
CA TRP A 52 0.21 22.00 5.20
C TRP A 52 -0.36 21.62 3.85
N LYS A 53 -0.04 22.41 2.84
CA LYS A 53 -0.20 22.08 1.44
C LYS A 53 1.12 21.53 0.95
N VAL A 54 1.09 20.33 0.39
CA VAL A 54 2.28 19.65 -0.13
C VAL A 54 2.12 19.46 -1.63
N SER A 55 3.07 19.94 -2.42
CA SER A 55 3.14 19.71 -3.85
C SER A 55 4.38 18.89 -4.20
N VAL A 56 4.27 18.03 -5.20
CA VAL A 56 5.37 17.23 -5.72
C VAL A 56 5.58 17.60 -7.17
N LYS A 57 6.74 18.19 -7.47
CA LYS A 57 7.15 18.57 -8.82
C LYS A 57 8.12 17.54 -9.35
N ALA A 58 7.73 16.86 -10.40
CA ALA A 58 8.54 15.88 -11.11
C ALA A 58 8.58 16.19 -12.61
N PRO A 59 9.63 15.78 -13.34
CA PRO A 59 9.66 15.85 -14.78
C PRO A 59 8.49 15.08 -15.41
N GLU A 60 8.11 15.47 -16.63
CA GLU A 60 7.18 14.70 -17.45
C GLU A 60 7.65 13.24 -17.57
N LYS A 61 6.72 12.29 -17.60
CA LYS A 61 6.97 10.82 -17.62
C LYS A 61 7.51 10.24 -16.30
N ILE A 62 7.49 11.01 -15.21
CA ILE A 62 7.64 10.50 -13.85
C ILE A 62 6.32 10.69 -13.13
N GLU A 63 5.62 9.58 -12.88
CA GLU A 63 4.39 9.58 -12.12
C GLU A 63 4.71 9.58 -10.61
N THR A 64 4.04 10.42 -9.86
CA THR A 64 4.18 10.49 -8.41
C THR A 64 2.85 10.29 -7.70
N ARG A 65 2.87 9.54 -6.60
CA ARG A 65 1.71 9.35 -5.72
C ARG A 65 2.09 9.58 -4.28
N LEU A 66 1.46 10.56 -3.66
CA LEU A 66 1.68 10.89 -2.25
C LEU A 66 0.51 10.39 -1.39
N ARG A 67 0.81 9.65 -0.32
CA ARG A 67 -0.17 9.12 0.65
C ARG A 67 0.26 9.39 2.06
N ARG A 68 -0.66 9.51 2.99
CA ARG A 68 -0.37 9.64 4.41
C ARG A 68 -0.14 8.25 5.02
N VAL A 69 0.89 8.14 5.87
CA VAL A 69 1.09 6.97 6.72
C VAL A 69 0.30 7.18 8.00
N GLU A 70 -0.79 6.43 8.16
CA GLU A 70 -1.59 6.47 9.37
C GLU A 70 -0.98 5.62 10.46
N LEU A 71 -1.15 6.07 11.70
CA LEU A 71 -0.83 5.27 12.86
C LEU A 71 -2.00 4.36 13.22
N VAL A 72 -1.73 3.09 13.38
CA VAL A 72 -2.72 2.08 13.78
C VAL A 72 -2.42 1.57 15.18
N PRO A 73 -3.45 1.27 16.00
CA PRO A 73 -3.25 0.72 17.32
C PRO A 73 -2.75 -0.73 17.24
N SER A 74 -1.69 -1.04 17.96
CA SER A 74 -1.24 -2.41 18.19
C SER A 74 -1.25 -2.68 19.69
N ALA A 75 -2.21 -3.49 20.13
CA ALA A 75 -2.35 -3.87 21.55
C ALA A 75 -1.39 -5.00 21.94
N TYR A 76 -0.93 -5.77 20.94
CA TYR A 76 -0.06 -6.92 21.16
C TYR A 76 0.99 -7.02 20.02
N PRO A 77 2.02 -6.15 20.06
CA PRO A 77 2.99 -6.04 18.96
C PRO A 77 3.91 -7.26 18.80
N CYS A 78 4.15 -8.01 19.88
CA CYS A 78 5.02 -9.19 19.85
C CYS A 78 4.71 -10.16 20.99
N HIS A 79 5.24 -11.39 20.92
CA HIS A 79 5.23 -12.38 21.99
C HIS A 79 6.37 -12.14 22.98
N LYS A 80 6.33 -12.82 24.15
CA LYS A 80 7.39 -12.71 25.17
C LYS A 80 8.75 -13.24 24.71
N GLU A 81 8.74 -14.18 23.77
CA GLU A 81 9.92 -14.84 23.21
C GLU A 81 10.15 -14.36 21.76
N GLN A 82 10.09 -13.03 21.54
CA GLN A 82 10.29 -12.44 20.23
C GLN A 82 11.78 -12.47 19.80
N ASP A 83 11.97 -12.34 18.49
CA ASP A 83 13.31 -12.16 17.90
C ASP A 83 13.93 -10.81 18.27
N ASP A 84 15.23 -10.64 18.04
CA ASP A 84 15.98 -9.43 18.32
C ASP A 84 15.72 -8.26 17.33
N ASN A 85 14.93 -8.53 16.26
CA ASN A 85 14.74 -7.59 15.16
C ASN A 85 13.49 -6.71 15.25
N TYR A 86 12.82 -6.66 16.39
CA TYR A 86 11.68 -5.79 16.61
C TYR A 86 12.13 -4.36 16.94
N LEU A 87 11.61 -3.37 16.21
CA LEU A 87 11.87 -1.96 16.49
C LEU A 87 11.19 -1.51 17.79
N ARG A 88 9.98 -2.04 18.06
CA ARG A 88 9.21 -1.78 19.28
C ARG A 88 8.43 -3.01 19.70
N ILE A 89 8.37 -3.24 21.01
CA ILE A 89 7.71 -4.41 21.61
C ILE A 89 6.57 -4.06 22.58
N VAL A 90 6.29 -2.76 22.75
CA VAL A 90 5.25 -2.27 23.67
C VAL A 90 3.96 -1.91 22.92
N PRO A 91 2.78 -2.08 23.54
CA PRO A 91 1.53 -1.60 22.96
C PRO A 91 1.60 -0.10 22.64
N GLY A 92 1.01 0.30 21.51
CA GLY A 92 1.05 1.70 21.06
C GLY A 92 0.47 1.91 19.68
N MET A 93 0.75 3.09 19.14
CA MET A 93 0.36 3.48 17.79
C MET A 93 1.54 3.29 16.84
N TYR A 94 1.34 2.51 15.79
CA TYR A 94 2.38 2.08 14.85
C TYR A 94 2.12 2.63 13.45
N PRO A 95 3.15 3.13 12.73
CA PRO A 95 3.00 3.58 11.35
C PRO A 95 2.80 2.38 10.42
N ASP A 96 1.64 2.35 9.72
CA ASP A 96 1.30 1.20 8.88
C ASP A 96 0.43 1.58 7.66
N LEU A 97 -0.81 1.99 7.87
CA LEU A 97 -1.79 2.14 6.80
C LEU A 97 -1.48 3.32 5.88
N LEU A 98 -1.40 3.07 4.57
CA LEU A 98 -1.28 4.12 3.56
C LEU A 98 -2.67 4.60 3.13
N ARG A 99 -2.98 5.87 3.41
CA ARG A 99 -4.24 6.51 3.08
C ARG A 99 -4.04 7.64 2.07
N ASP A 100 -4.90 7.70 1.07
CA ASP A 100 -4.92 8.83 0.15
C ASP A 100 -5.20 10.14 0.90
N LEU A 101 -4.57 11.20 0.45
CA LEU A 101 -4.73 12.55 1.00
C LEU A 101 -5.85 13.29 0.26
N ASP A 102 -6.53 14.16 0.97
CA ASP A 102 -7.37 15.17 0.33
C ASP A 102 -6.50 16.07 -0.53
N THR A 103 -7.05 16.53 -1.65
CA THR A 103 -6.32 17.35 -2.61
C THR A 103 -7.10 18.61 -2.97
N GLU A 104 -6.37 19.71 -3.16
CA GLU A 104 -6.84 20.90 -3.84
C GLU A 104 -6.16 20.96 -5.20
N ASP A 105 -6.94 21.19 -6.25
CA ASP A 105 -6.44 21.39 -7.61
C ASP A 105 -6.85 22.81 -8.03
N ASP A 106 -5.84 23.67 -8.20
CA ASP A 106 -6.05 25.04 -8.68
C ASP A 106 -5.83 25.19 -10.19
N GLY A 107 -5.70 24.04 -10.90
CA GLY A 107 -5.50 23.97 -12.34
C GLY A 107 -4.04 24.16 -12.78
N ALA A 108 -3.14 24.50 -11.85
CA ALA A 108 -1.70 24.61 -12.13
C ALA A 108 -0.91 23.49 -11.47
N ASP A 109 -1.16 23.22 -10.19
CA ASP A 109 -0.44 22.20 -9.42
C ASP A 109 -1.39 21.48 -8.46
N LYS A 110 -1.30 20.16 -8.42
CA LYS A 110 -1.99 19.33 -7.43
C LYS A 110 -1.36 19.53 -6.05
N LYS A 111 -2.15 20.02 -5.09
CA LYS A 111 -1.73 20.20 -3.70
C LYS A 111 -2.41 19.16 -2.82
N TYR A 112 -1.62 18.43 -2.07
CA TYR A 112 -2.07 17.46 -1.08
C TYR A 112 -2.18 18.13 0.29
N LEU A 113 -3.26 17.85 1.01
CA LEU A 113 -3.51 18.42 2.32
C LEU A 113 -3.10 17.45 3.42
N THR A 114 -2.27 17.94 4.34
CA THR A 114 -1.94 17.19 5.55
C THR A 114 -2.02 18.10 6.78
N LYS A 115 -2.25 17.49 7.94
CA LYS A 115 -2.42 18.22 9.19
C LYS A 115 -1.36 17.81 10.20
N GLU A 116 -0.79 18.77 10.88
CA GLU A 116 0.06 18.53 12.04
C GLU A 116 -0.72 17.91 13.20
N VAL A 117 -0.03 17.08 13.97
CA VAL A 117 -0.46 16.65 15.28
C VAL A 117 0.57 17.18 16.29
N PRO A 118 0.17 18.06 17.21
CA PRO A 118 1.09 18.70 18.13
C PRO A 118 1.99 17.74 18.89
N GLY A 119 3.30 18.03 18.90
CA GLY A 119 4.29 17.20 19.59
C GLY A 119 4.54 15.83 19.02
N GLN A 120 4.07 15.55 17.79
CA GLN A 120 4.22 14.26 17.17
C GLN A 120 4.87 14.32 15.79
N TRP A 121 5.69 13.32 15.49
CA TRP A 121 6.11 13.02 14.14
C TRP A 121 5.01 12.29 13.38
N ARG A 122 4.85 12.65 12.11
CA ARG A 122 3.95 12.04 11.15
C ARG A 122 4.71 11.83 9.84
N SER A 123 4.17 11.05 8.92
CA SER A 123 4.83 10.84 7.66
C SER A 123 3.90 10.70 6.47
N LEU A 124 4.45 11.04 5.32
CA LEU A 124 3.88 10.81 4.00
C LEU A 124 4.76 9.79 3.27
N TRP A 125 4.13 8.98 2.45
CA TRP A 125 4.76 8.00 1.58
C TRP A 125 4.68 8.49 0.15
N LEU A 126 5.81 8.69 -0.49
CA LEU A 126 5.92 9.10 -1.88
C LEU A 126 6.35 7.92 -2.74
N ASP A 127 5.47 7.48 -3.64
CA ASP A 127 5.80 6.57 -4.74
C ASP A 127 6.25 7.38 -5.96
N VAL A 128 7.25 6.88 -6.66
CA VAL A 128 7.82 7.43 -7.89
C VAL A 128 7.91 6.31 -8.91
N THR A 129 7.17 6.42 -10.00
CA THR A 129 7.14 5.43 -11.10
C THR A 129 7.65 6.07 -12.38
N VAL A 130 8.59 5.43 -13.05
CA VAL A 130 9.24 5.94 -14.26
C VAL A 130 8.68 5.25 -15.50
N ASP A 131 8.25 6.06 -16.47
CA ASP A 131 7.82 5.58 -17.79
C ASP A 131 8.98 5.00 -18.61
N THR A 132 8.66 4.06 -19.49
CA THR A 132 9.62 3.42 -20.42
C THR A 132 10.23 4.37 -21.42
N GLU A 133 9.57 5.49 -21.70
CA GLU A 133 10.04 6.47 -22.68
C GLU A 133 10.95 7.56 -22.08
N LEU A 134 11.13 7.58 -20.76
CA LEU A 134 12.07 8.49 -20.12
C LEU A 134 13.50 8.03 -20.41
N ALA A 135 14.39 8.91 -20.82
CA ALA A 135 15.79 8.57 -20.99
C ALA A 135 16.46 8.22 -19.66
N GLY A 136 17.47 7.34 -19.68
CA GLY A 136 18.34 7.14 -18.52
C GLY A 136 19.08 8.42 -18.14
N GLY A 137 19.30 8.65 -16.84
CA GLY A 137 19.95 9.86 -16.36
C GLY A 137 19.51 10.29 -14.96
N ASP A 138 19.93 11.48 -14.56
CA ASP A 138 19.64 12.04 -13.24
C ASP A 138 18.53 13.09 -13.33
N TYR A 139 17.51 12.91 -12.46
CA TYR A 139 16.33 13.76 -12.39
C TYR A 139 16.13 14.25 -10.97
N ALA A 140 15.53 15.44 -10.82
CA ALA A 140 15.17 15.98 -9.52
C ALA A 140 13.66 15.94 -9.31
N ILE A 141 13.23 15.42 -8.17
CA ILE A 141 11.86 15.51 -7.67
C ILE A 141 11.90 16.46 -6.50
N VAL A 142 11.10 17.53 -6.59
CA VAL A 142 11.05 18.58 -5.58
C VAL A 142 9.72 18.49 -4.83
N ILE A 143 9.81 18.39 -3.52
CA ILE A 143 8.66 18.40 -2.63
C ILE A 143 8.61 19.76 -1.96
N GLU A 144 7.61 20.56 -2.26
CA GLU A 144 7.39 21.86 -1.65
C GLU A 144 6.23 21.78 -0.66
N THR A 145 6.41 22.36 0.51
CA THR A 145 5.38 22.41 1.53
C THR A 145 5.12 23.86 1.91
N GLU A 146 3.86 24.21 2.16
CA GLU A 146 3.43 25.55 2.50
C GLU A 146 2.30 25.51 3.53
N THR A 147 2.42 26.32 4.59
CA THR A 147 1.33 26.55 5.55
C THR A 147 0.41 27.69 5.08
N GLU A 148 -0.74 27.81 5.73
CA GLU A 148 -1.66 28.95 5.52
C GLU A 148 -1.00 30.29 5.85
N ASP A 149 -0.05 30.31 6.79
CA ASP A 149 0.71 31.51 7.19
C ASP A 149 1.89 31.81 6.26
N GLY A 150 2.09 31.01 5.21
CA GLY A 150 3.13 31.19 4.21
C GLY A 150 4.52 30.67 4.61
N GLU A 151 4.63 29.88 5.68
CA GLU A 151 5.87 29.15 5.98
C GLU A 151 6.08 28.05 4.94
N LYS A 152 7.32 27.97 4.42
CA LYS A 152 7.68 27.04 3.34
C LYS A 152 8.88 26.21 3.70
N GLU A 153 8.83 24.95 3.28
CA GLU A 153 9.96 24.02 3.31
C GLU A 153 10.11 23.34 1.95
N THR A 154 11.32 22.94 1.63
CA THR A 154 11.62 22.24 0.38
C THR A 154 12.49 21.04 0.67
N LEU A 155 12.05 19.88 0.18
CA LEU A 155 12.79 18.64 0.20
C LEU A 155 13.08 18.19 -1.23
N LYS A 156 14.09 17.34 -1.40
CA LYS A 156 14.51 16.89 -2.72
C LYS A 156 14.78 15.38 -2.74
N ALA A 157 14.26 14.71 -3.76
CA ALA A 157 14.70 13.37 -4.12
C ALA A 157 15.49 13.44 -5.45
N ASP A 158 16.78 13.10 -5.39
CA ASP A 158 17.64 12.95 -6.56
C ASP A 158 17.45 11.53 -7.10
N LEU A 159 16.81 11.41 -8.25
CA LEU A 159 16.45 10.15 -8.89
C LEU A 159 17.43 9.82 -10.02
N HIS A 160 18.14 8.72 -9.90
CA HIS A 160 18.93 8.14 -10.98
C HIS A 160 18.12 7.07 -11.71
N VAL A 161 17.81 7.30 -12.98
CA VAL A 161 17.13 6.33 -13.85
C VAL A 161 18.18 5.56 -14.65
N VAL A 162 18.27 4.27 -14.39
CA VAL A 162 19.12 3.36 -15.17
C VAL A 162 18.43 3.08 -16.50
N ASP A 163 19.17 3.18 -17.62
CA ASP A 163 18.63 2.93 -18.97
C ASP A 163 18.42 1.43 -19.23
N ALA A 164 17.53 0.86 -18.46
CA ALA A 164 17.10 -0.53 -18.55
C ALA A 164 15.68 -0.68 -18.01
N SER A 165 14.91 -1.60 -18.53
CA SER A 165 13.56 -1.89 -18.05
C SER A 165 13.55 -3.09 -17.11
N LEU A 166 12.72 -3.02 -16.08
CA LEU A 166 12.44 -4.16 -15.22
C LEU A 166 11.85 -5.30 -16.10
N PRO A 167 12.49 -6.48 -16.14
CA PRO A 167 11.98 -7.57 -16.95
C PRO A 167 10.67 -8.13 -16.41
N PRO A 168 9.85 -8.80 -17.24
CA PRO A 168 8.69 -9.52 -16.76
C PRO A 168 9.09 -10.55 -15.70
N GLN A 169 8.34 -10.59 -14.61
CA GLN A 169 8.58 -11.55 -13.53
C GLN A 169 8.40 -12.97 -14.01
N LYS A 170 9.40 -13.84 -13.77
CA LYS A 170 9.37 -15.27 -14.07
C LYS A 170 9.23 -16.15 -12.84
N LEU A 171 9.60 -15.61 -11.66
CA LEU A 171 9.42 -16.31 -10.40
C LEU A 171 7.93 -16.42 -10.08
N LEU A 172 7.48 -17.63 -9.75
CA LEU A 172 6.13 -17.83 -9.23
C LEU A 172 6.07 -17.28 -7.81
N HIS A 173 5.26 -16.26 -7.65
CA HIS A 173 5.01 -15.63 -6.36
C HIS A 173 3.56 -15.84 -5.98
N THR A 174 3.32 -16.55 -4.90
CA THR A 174 1.99 -16.84 -4.37
C THR A 174 1.89 -16.41 -2.92
N GLU A 175 0.74 -15.83 -2.59
CA GLU A 175 0.30 -15.55 -1.24
C GLU A 175 -1.03 -16.26 -1.01
N TRP A 176 -1.33 -16.57 0.23
CA TRP A 176 -2.60 -17.19 0.56
C TRP A 176 -3.74 -16.19 0.42
N PHE A 177 -4.72 -16.55 -0.39
CA PHE A 177 -5.87 -15.70 -0.67
C PHE A 177 -7.14 -16.34 -0.12
N HIS A 178 -7.64 -15.79 0.98
CA HIS A 178 -8.83 -16.27 1.67
C HIS A 178 -10.06 -15.46 1.27
N SER A 179 -10.80 -15.95 0.29
CA SER A 179 -12.00 -15.27 -0.24
C SER A 179 -13.15 -15.17 0.76
N ASP A 180 -13.24 -16.12 1.70
CA ASP A 180 -14.20 -16.09 2.81
C ASP A 180 -13.95 -14.92 3.77
N CYS A 181 -12.68 -14.60 4.08
CA CYS A 181 -12.35 -13.44 4.91
C CYS A 181 -12.88 -12.13 4.31
N LEU A 182 -12.90 -12.00 2.99
CA LEU A 182 -13.47 -10.83 2.32
C LEU A 182 -14.99 -10.79 2.44
N ALA A 183 -15.67 -11.93 2.27
CA ALA A 183 -17.11 -12.00 2.46
C ALA A 183 -17.53 -11.63 3.88
N ASP A 184 -16.80 -12.14 4.88
CA ASP A 184 -17.05 -11.90 6.29
C ASP A 184 -16.76 -10.46 6.69
N TYR A 185 -15.61 -9.91 6.27
CA TYR A 185 -15.23 -8.53 6.60
C TYR A 185 -16.17 -7.49 6.02
N TYR A 186 -16.58 -7.67 4.76
CA TYR A 186 -17.49 -6.74 4.08
C TYR A 186 -18.97 -7.06 4.31
N HIS A 187 -19.29 -8.11 5.08
CA HIS A 187 -20.64 -8.55 5.40
C HIS A 187 -21.50 -8.82 4.14
N VAL A 188 -20.89 -9.45 3.15
CA VAL A 188 -21.56 -9.80 1.89
C VAL A 188 -21.75 -11.30 1.74
N LYS A 189 -22.78 -11.71 1.02
CA LYS A 189 -23.00 -13.13 0.75
C LYS A 189 -21.90 -13.66 -0.18
N PRO A 190 -21.25 -14.82 0.16
CA PRO A 190 -20.28 -15.46 -0.72
C PRO A 190 -20.80 -15.62 -2.15
N PHE A 191 -19.96 -15.21 -3.11
CA PHE A 191 -20.25 -15.24 -4.54
C PHE A 191 -21.49 -14.47 -5.02
N SER A 192 -22.00 -13.53 -4.21
CA SER A 192 -22.91 -12.49 -4.71
C SER A 192 -22.16 -11.56 -5.68
N GLU A 193 -22.87 -10.75 -6.46
CA GLU A 193 -22.22 -9.78 -7.35
C GLU A 193 -21.36 -8.76 -6.61
N GLU A 194 -21.72 -8.41 -5.39
CA GLU A 194 -20.90 -7.56 -4.52
C GLU A 194 -19.60 -8.25 -4.12
N HIS A 195 -19.68 -9.53 -3.71
CA HIS A 195 -18.48 -10.31 -3.37
C HIS A 195 -17.58 -10.48 -4.59
N TRP A 196 -18.11 -10.76 -5.78
CA TRP A 196 -17.32 -10.84 -7.01
C TRP A 196 -16.59 -9.54 -7.35
N LYS A 197 -17.21 -8.38 -7.15
CA LYS A 197 -16.52 -7.08 -7.33
C LYS A 197 -15.39 -6.88 -6.34
N ILE A 198 -15.59 -7.27 -5.09
CA ILE A 198 -14.55 -7.21 -4.06
C ILE A 198 -13.38 -8.13 -4.43
N LEU A 199 -13.68 -9.39 -4.78
CA LEU A 199 -12.68 -10.36 -5.22
C LEU A 199 -11.87 -9.83 -6.41
N GLU A 200 -12.52 -9.31 -7.43
CA GLU A 200 -11.86 -8.73 -8.61
C GLU A 200 -10.90 -7.60 -8.23
N ASN A 201 -11.31 -6.68 -7.35
CA ASN A 201 -10.46 -5.58 -6.89
C ASN A 201 -9.21 -6.08 -6.16
N PHE A 202 -9.37 -7.06 -5.27
CA PHE A 202 -8.24 -7.65 -4.54
C PHE A 202 -7.31 -8.46 -5.45
N ILE A 203 -7.85 -9.23 -6.39
CA ILE A 203 -7.06 -10.00 -7.37
C ILE A 203 -6.26 -9.05 -8.28
N ARG A 204 -6.84 -7.94 -8.72
CA ARG A 204 -6.11 -6.90 -9.47
C ARG A 204 -5.00 -6.27 -8.65
N LEU A 205 -5.23 -6.01 -7.37
CA LEU A 205 -4.21 -5.50 -6.45
C LEU A 205 -3.07 -6.50 -6.28
N TYR A 206 -3.37 -7.80 -6.17
CA TYR A 206 -2.39 -8.89 -6.12
C TYR A 206 -1.47 -8.84 -7.34
N ALA A 207 -2.05 -8.86 -8.53
CA ALA A 207 -1.28 -8.81 -9.79
C ALA A 207 -0.42 -7.53 -9.87
N ALA A 208 -0.98 -6.38 -9.51
CA ALA A 208 -0.25 -5.10 -9.50
C ALA A 208 0.92 -5.07 -8.50
N ARG A 209 0.96 -5.98 -7.52
CA ARG A 209 2.06 -6.14 -6.54
C ARG A 209 2.97 -7.31 -6.84
N GLY A 210 2.89 -7.87 -8.05
CA GLY A 210 3.79 -8.94 -8.51
C GLY A 210 3.41 -10.34 -8.04
N ILE A 211 2.22 -10.53 -7.47
CA ILE A 211 1.69 -11.85 -7.15
C ILE A 211 1.06 -12.41 -8.43
N ASN A 212 1.64 -13.47 -8.98
CA ASN A 212 1.27 -14.05 -10.26
C ASN A 212 0.72 -15.49 -10.15
N THR A 213 0.47 -15.93 -8.94
CA THR A 213 -0.11 -17.24 -8.62
C THR A 213 -1.07 -17.07 -7.44
N ILE A 214 -2.28 -17.65 -7.53
CA ILE A 214 -3.30 -17.47 -6.50
C ILE A 214 -3.87 -18.82 -6.04
N LEU A 215 -4.09 -18.94 -4.73
CA LEU A 215 -4.81 -20.08 -4.17
C LEU A 215 -6.27 -20.05 -4.63
N THR A 216 -6.67 -21.10 -5.36
CA THR A 216 -8.02 -21.23 -5.91
C THR A 216 -8.86 -22.12 -5.02
N PRO A 217 -9.94 -21.62 -4.38
CA PRO A 217 -10.76 -22.41 -3.47
C PRO A 217 -11.77 -23.29 -4.22
N VAL A 218 -11.27 -24.29 -4.94
CA VAL A 218 -12.14 -25.31 -5.59
C VAL A 218 -13.07 -25.91 -4.53
N PHE A 219 -12.51 -26.24 -3.36
CA PHE A 219 -13.22 -26.55 -2.14
C PHE A 219 -12.85 -25.52 -1.07
N THR A 220 -13.76 -25.30 -0.11
CA THR A 220 -13.47 -24.39 1.01
C THR A 220 -12.25 -24.88 1.78
N PRO A 221 -11.15 -24.08 1.91
CA PRO A 221 -9.99 -24.48 2.68
C PRO A 221 -10.34 -24.62 4.17
N PRO A 222 -9.95 -25.69 4.87
CA PRO A 222 -10.27 -25.90 6.29
C PRO A 222 -9.33 -25.14 7.26
N LEU A 223 -8.38 -24.38 6.75
CA LEU A 223 -7.36 -23.69 7.53
C LEU A 223 -7.95 -22.56 8.37
N ASP A 224 -7.34 -22.32 9.54
CA ASP A 224 -7.71 -21.26 10.49
C ASP A 224 -9.13 -21.39 11.09
N THR A 225 -9.74 -22.56 10.98
CA THR A 225 -11.03 -22.81 11.61
C THR A 225 -10.82 -23.28 13.07
N ALA A 226 -11.39 -22.56 14.02
CA ALA A 226 -11.34 -22.94 15.43
C ALA A 226 -11.99 -24.32 15.65
N VAL A 227 -11.52 -25.08 16.63
CA VAL A 227 -12.09 -26.37 16.99
C VAL A 227 -13.56 -26.17 17.39
N GLY A 228 -14.46 -26.89 16.70
CA GLY A 228 -15.92 -26.77 16.90
C GLY A 228 -16.57 -25.54 16.26
N GLY A 229 -15.79 -24.73 15.52
CA GLY A 229 -16.29 -23.61 14.73
C GLY A 229 -16.66 -24.02 13.31
N GLU A 230 -17.39 -23.13 12.64
CA GLU A 230 -17.71 -23.22 11.22
C GLU A 230 -16.97 -22.11 10.45
N ARG A 231 -16.60 -22.40 9.22
CA ARG A 231 -16.00 -21.45 8.31
C ARG A 231 -16.98 -21.08 7.19
N THR A 232 -17.02 -19.84 6.80
CA THR A 232 -17.80 -19.38 5.67
C THR A 232 -17.43 -20.16 4.40
N THR A 233 -18.42 -20.79 3.77
CA THR A 233 -18.23 -21.65 2.60
C THR A 233 -17.99 -20.80 1.34
N VAL A 234 -16.81 -20.97 0.73
CA VAL A 234 -16.40 -20.29 -0.51
C VAL A 234 -16.00 -21.28 -1.61
N GLN A 235 -16.67 -22.42 -1.64
CA GLN A 235 -16.45 -23.46 -2.63
C GLN A 235 -16.84 -23.00 -4.04
N LEU A 236 -15.91 -23.11 -5.01
CA LEU A 236 -16.15 -22.73 -6.41
C LEU A 236 -16.80 -23.83 -7.24
N LEU A 237 -16.78 -25.06 -6.76
CA LEU A 237 -17.43 -26.20 -7.40
C LEU A 237 -18.72 -26.56 -6.67
N ASP A 238 -19.85 -26.40 -7.31
CA ASP A 238 -21.12 -26.89 -6.78
C ASP A 238 -21.31 -28.36 -7.16
N ILE A 239 -21.53 -29.21 -6.16
CA ILE A 239 -21.73 -30.65 -6.33
C ILE A 239 -23.13 -31.00 -5.84
N ARG A 240 -23.88 -31.68 -6.69
CA ARG A 240 -25.21 -32.21 -6.33
C ARG A 240 -25.18 -33.73 -6.47
N LYS A 241 -25.77 -34.40 -5.49
CA LYS A 241 -25.96 -35.84 -5.50
C LYS A 241 -27.47 -36.12 -5.59
N ASP A 242 -27.85 -36.94 -6.58
CA ASP A 242 -29.18 -37.47 -6.73
C ASP A 242 -29.11 -38.99 -6.86
N GLY A 243 -29.55 -39.71 -5.79
CA GLY A 243 -29.29 -41.13 -5.65
C GLY A 243 -27.80 -41.46 -5.70
N ASP A 244 -27.38 -42.25 -6.70
CA ASP A 244 -25.95 -42.63 -6.95
C ASP A 244 -25.29 -41.78 -8.03
N THR A 245 -25.99 -40.76 -8.56
CA THR A 245 -25.47 -39.88 -9.61
C THR A 245 -25.00 -38.55 -9.04
N TYR A 246 -23.84 -38.08 -9.51
CA TYR A 246 -23.30 -36.77 -9.17
C TYR A 246 -23.38 -35.83 -10.38
N SER A 247 -23.71 -34.57 -10.14
CA SER A 247 -23.60 -33.49 -11.11
C SER A 247 -22.73 -32.38 -10.56
N PHE A 248 -22.02 -31.69 -11.45
CA PHE A 248 -21.05 -30.65 -11.11
C PHE A 248 -21.35 -29.39 -11.88
N ASP A 249 -21.31 -28.22 -11.19
CA ASP A 249 -21.43 -26.91 -11.81
C ASP A 249 -20.13 -26.13 -11.59
N PHE A 250 -19.46 -25.81 -12.69
CA PHE A 250 -18.17 -25.12 -12.74
C PHE A 250 -18.29 -23.60 -12.98
N SER A 251 -19.49 -23.05 -13.08
CA SER A 251 -19.71 -21.66 -13.46
C SER A 251 -18.96 -20.65 -12.58
N LYS A 252 -18.90 -20.88 -11.27
CA LYS A 252 -18.14 -20.04 -10.35
C LYS A 252 -16.62 -20.16 -10.57
N LEU A 253 -16.12 -21.38 -10.81
CA LEU A 253 -14.71 -21.63 -11.09
C LEU A 253 -14.28 -20.99 -12.41
N GLU A 254 -15.12 -21.08 -13.44
CA GLU A 254 -14.85 -20.44 -14.74
C GLU A 254 -14.79 -18.91 -14.59
N ARG A 255 -15.71 -18.31 -13.81
CA ARG A 255 -15.68 -16.87 -13.51
C ARG A 255 -14.40 -16.47 -12.75
N TRP A 256 -14.01 -17.24 -11.75
CA TRP A 256 -12.78 -17.03 -10.99
C TRP A 256 -11.55 -17.03 -11.91
N ILE A 257 -11.40 -18.08 -12.74
CA ILE A 257 -10.31 -18.19 -13.70
C ILE A 257 -10.32 -17.00 -14.68
N GLY A 258 -11.49 -16.59 -15.15
CA GLY A 258 -11.64 -15.42 -16.02
C GLY A 258 -11.13 -14.14 -15.38
N ILE A 259 -11.48 -13.88 -14.13
CA ILE A 259 -11.00 -12.71 -13.35
C ILE A 259 -9.47 -12.77 -13.17
N CYS A 260 -8.92 -13.93 -12.77
CA CYS A 260 -7.48 -14.10 -12.57
C CYS A 260 -6.70 -13.85 -13.86
N ARG A 261 -7.12 -14.46 -14.97
CA ARG A 261 -6.49 -14.25 -16.29
C ARG A 261 -6.55 -12.80 -16.75
N PHE A 262 -7.67 -12.13 -16.54
CA PHE A 262 -7.82 -10.72 -16.91
C PHE A 262 -6.91 -9.82 -16.07
N ALA A 263 -6.64 -10.18 -14.82
CA ALA A 263 -5.72 -9.47 -13.94
C ALA A 263 -4.23 -9.76 -14.25
N GLY A 264 -3.92 -10.82 -15.00
CA GLY A 264 -2.54 -11.22 -15.32
C GLY A 264 -1.96 -12.31 -14.42
N ILE A 265 -2.82 -13.03 -13.69
CA ILE A 265 -2.47 -14.18 -12.84
C ILE A 265 -2.72 -15.50 -13.58
#